data_5015a9a3236f4db0bdc8d1ce84073631
#
_entry.id   5015a9a3236f4db0bdc8d1ce84073631
#
_cell.length_a   1.000
_cell.length_b   1.000
_cell.length_c   1.000
_cell.angle_alpha   90.00
_cell.angle_beta   90.00
_cell.angle_gamma   90.00
#
_symmetry.space_group_name_H-M   'P 1'
#
loop_
_entity.id
_entity.type
_entity.pdbx_description
1 polymer ?
#
loop_
_entity_poly.entity_id
_entity_poly.type
_entity_poly.pdbx_seq_one_letter_code
_entity_poly.pdbx_strand_id
1 'polypeptide(L)'
;MQHDDRLIVALDFPTLEQAKACVVELGDAVSYYKVGMELYYAVGSEIIRFLKEQGKHVFLDLKLQDIPNTVAHALTVLSDLGADMMNVHAVGGKKMMAEAVKAVHEAAEAAGRPAPKLIAVTILTSMDDEQFADLNYKNTIAEQVISLAKLAKEAGMDGVVASPKEAAAIREACGPEFLIVTPGVRLAGSSLDDQKRVATPAGALQNGSSHIVVGRPITKAEARQAAALAIVEEIKGV
;
A
#
# COMPACT_ATOMS: atom_id res chain seq x y z
N MET A 1 -16.12 -0.16 -19.12
CA MET A 1 -16.24 -0.03 -17.65
C MET A 1 -15.03 0.73 -17.17
N GLN A 2 -15.18 1.63 -16.24
CA GLN A 2 -14.11 2.55 -15.87
C GLN A 2 -13.63 2.13 -14.48
N HIS A 3 -12.40 1.60 -14.38
CA HIS A 3 -11.69 1.45 -13.11
C HIS A 3 -11.14 2.81 -12.66
N ASP A 4 -10.68 2.88 -11.44
CA ASP A 4 -9.98 4.03 -10.88
C ASP A 4 -8.71 3.51 -10.19
N ASP A 5 -7.54 3.94 -10.65
CA ASP A 5 -6.24 3.46 -10.16
C ASP A 5 -5.96 3.88 -8.71
N ARG A 6 -6.78 4.80 -8.15
CA ARG A 6 -6.72 5.14 -6.72
C ARG A 6 -7.25 4.02 -5.82
N LEU A 7 -8.03 3.07 -6.37
CA LEU A 7 -8.50 1.89 -5.65
C LEU A 7 -7.51 0.72 -5.81
N ILE A 8 -6.92 0.28 -4.73
CA ILE A 8 -6.07 -0.91 -4.67
C ILE A 8 -6.81 -2.01 -3.92
N VAL A 9 -7.03 -3.17 -4.55
CA VAL A 9 -7.70 -4.32 -3.90
C VAL A 9 -6.68 -5.25 -3.28
N ALA A 10 -6.82 -5.52 -1.97
CA ALA A 10 -5.94 -6.42 -1.25
C ALA A 10 -6.33 -7.89 -1.49
N LEU A 11 -5.40 -8.68 -2.06
CA LEU A 11 -5.54 -10.11 -2.30
C LEU A 11 -5.01 -10.92 -1.11
N ASP A 12 -5.69 -10.83 0.04
CA ASP A 12 -5.32 -11.59 1.23
C ASP A 12 -6.03 -12.96 1.16
N PHE A 13 -5.44 -13.89 0.40
CA PHE A 13 -5.91 -15.25 0.15
C PHE A 13 -4.81 -16.26 0.44
N PRO A 14 -5.13 -17.43 1.01
CA PRO A 14 -4.15 -18.47 1.32
C PRO A 14 -3.69 -19.28 0.12
N THR A 15 -4.38 -19.20 -1.04
CA THR A 15 -4.02 -19.97 -2.24
C THR A 15 -4.07 -19.12 -3.52
N LEU A 16 -3.29 -19.56 -4.50
CA LEU A 16 -3.21 -18.94 -5.82
C LEU A 16 -4.55 -18.99 -6.56
N GLU A 17 -5.25 -20.12 -6.48
CA GLU A 17 -6.52 -20.35 -7.16
C GLU A 17 -7.59 -19.38 -6.68
N GLN A 18 -7.67 -19.15 -5.37
CA GLN A 18 -8.61 -18.19 -4.80
C GLN A 18 -8.30 -16.76 -5.22
N ALA A 19 -7.01 -16.38 -5.21
CA ALA A 19 -6.58 -15.06 -5.66
C ALA A 19 -6.88 -14.86 -7.15
N LYS A 20 -6.55 -15.83 -8.02
CA LYS A 20 -6.83 -15.79 -9.46
C LYS A 20 -8.34 -15.71 -9.74
N ALA A 21 -9.16 -16.49 -9.04
CA ALA A 21 -10.62 -16.45 -9.17
C ALA A 21 -11.19 -15.07 -8.83
N CYS A 22 -10.70 -14.45 -7.74
CA CYS A 22 -11.10 -13.10 -7.36
C CYS A 22 -10.73 -12.06 -8.43
N VAL A 23 -9.53 -12.11 -8.99
CA VAL A 23 -9.07 -11.19 -10.05
C VAL A 23 -9.91 -11.35 -11.32
N VAL A 24 -10.20 -12.60 -11.73
CA VAL A 24 -11.05 -12.88 -12.89
C VAL A 24 -12.47 -12.36 -12.69
N GLU A 25 -13.08 -12.57 -11.51
CA GLU A 25 -14.42 -12.07 -11.19
C GLU A 25 -14.49 -10.52 -11.19
N LEU A 26 -13.44 -9.86 -10.68
CA LEU A 26 -13.35 -8.39 -10.68
C LEU A 26 -13.16 -7.80 -12.08
N GLY A 27 -12.48 -8.53 -12.97
CA GLY A 27 -12.28 -8.14 -14.36
C GLY A 27 -11.72 -6.73 -14.53
N ASP A 28 -12.37 -5.91 -15.35
CA ASP A 28 -11.96 -4.53 -15.65
C ASP A 28 -12.45 -3.49 -14.62
N ALA A 29 -13.20 -3.91 -13.60
CA ALA A 29 -13.60 -3.02 -12.52
C ALA A 29 -12.41 -2.61 -11.62
N VAL A 30 -11.32 -3.39 -11.63
CA VAL A 30 -10.12 -3.15 -10.83
C VAL A 30 -8.88 -3.34 -11.69
N SER A 31 -7.99 -2.34 -11.65
CA SER A 31 -6.69 -2.34 -12.35
C SER A 31 -5.51 -2.60 -11.41
N TYR A 32 -5.66 -2.32 -10.10
CA TYR A 32 -4.57 -2.31 -9.15
C TYR A 32 -4.81 -3.27 -7.97
N TYR A 33 -3.85 -4.15 -7.72
CA TYR A 33 -3.94 -5.17 -6.67
C TYR A 33 -2.76 -5.12 -5.72
N LYS A 34 -3.03 -5.29 -4.41
CA LYS A 34 -2.00 -5.48 -3.38
C LYS A 34 -1.79 -6.97 -3.13
N VAL A 35 -0.56 -7.41 -3.29
CA VAL A 35 -0.10 -8.74 -2.87
C VAL A 35 0.64 -8.59 -1.54
N GLY A 36 0.02 -9.07 -0.47
CA GLY A 36 0.58 -9.04 0.90
C GLY A 36 1.38 -10.28 1.24
N MET A 37 1.89 -10.31 2.48
CA MET A 37 2.76 -11.38 2.98
C MET A 37 2.09 -12.77 2.91
N GLU A 38 0.81 -12.89 3.29
CA GLU A 38 0.09 -14.18 3.28
C GLU A 38 0.16 -14.83 1.90
N LEU A 39 -0.32 -14.15 0.88
CA LEU A 39 -0.35 -14.70 -0.47
C LEU A 39 1.06 -14.87 -1.06
N TYR A 40 1.94 -13.88 -0.87
CA TYR A 40 3.29 -13.97 -1.43
C TYR A 40 4.10 -15.11 -0.83
N TYR A 41 4.02 -15.33 0.47
CA TYR A 41 4.74 -16.45 1.12
C TYR A 41 4.13 -17.82 0.80
N ALA A 42 2.84 -17.86 0.49
CA ALA A 42 2.18 -19.11 0.06
C ALA A 42 2.55 -19.52 -1.37
N VAL A 43 2.67 -18.55 -2.31
CA VAL A 43 2.73 -18.85 -3.75
C VAL A 43 3.91 -18.20 -4.49
N GLY A 44 4.71 -17.39 -3.82
CA GLY A 44 5.87 -16.70 -4.39
C GLY A 44 5.49 -15.71 -5.50
N SER A 45 6.35 -15.61 -6.51
CA SER A 45 6.21 -14.66 -7.62
C SER A 45 5.14 -15.03 -8.65
N GLU A 46 4.52 -16.21 -8.56
CA GLU A 46 3.56 -16.65 -9.55
C GLU A 46 2.34 -15.75 -9.65
N ILE A 47 1.85 -15.25 -8.51
CA ILE A 47 0.73 -14.30 -8.49
C ILE A 47 1.08 -12.97 -9.16
N ILE A 48 2.32 -12.47 -8.99
CA ILE A 48 2.76 -11.22 -9.63
C ILE A 48 2.76 -11.40 -11.14
N ARG A 49 3.35 -12.50 -11.63
CA ARG A 49 3.39 -12.84 -13.06
C ARG A 49 1.98 -12.91 -13.64
N PHE A 50 1.08 -13.62 -12.98
CA PHE A 50 -0.31 -13.70 -13.41
C PHE A 50 -0.98 -12.31 -13.51
N LEU A 51 -0.82 -11.44 -12.51
CA LEU A 51 -1.39 -10.09 -12.53
C LEU A 51 -0.82 -9.25 -13.69
N LYS A 52 0.48 -9.33 -13.94
CA LYS A 52 1.12 -8.61 -15.05
C LYS A 52 0.66 -9.13 -16.41
N GLU A 53 0.46 -10.44 -16.58
CA GLU A 53 -0.12 -11.04 -17.79
C GLU A 53 -1.56 -10.59 -18.06
N GLN A 54 -2.31 -10.26 -16.98
CA GLN A 54 -3.65 -9.66 -17.07
C GLN A 54 -3.63 -8.13 -17.25
N GLY A 55 -2.46 -7.50 -17.43
CA GLY A 55 -2.31 -6.06 -17.57
C GLY A 55 -2.62 -5.27 -16.30
N LYS A 56 -2.55 -5.90 -15.12
CA LYS A 56 -2.85 -5.27 -13.84
C LYS A 56 -1.62 -4.63 -13.21
N HIS A 57 -1.83 -3.59 -12.39
CA HIS A 57 -0.81 -3.01 -11.52
C HIS A 57 -0.69 -3.81 -10.22
N VAL A 58 0.54 -3.87 -9.68
CA VAL A 58 0.86 -4.65 -8.49
C VAL A 58 1.54 -3.79 -7.43
N PHE A 59 0.92 -3.67 -6.26
CA PHE A 59 1.57 -3.22 -5.03
C PHE A 59 2.03 -4.43 -4.23
N LEU A 60 3.33 -4.67 -4.18
CA LEU A 60 3.94 -5.76 -3.40
C LEU A 60 4.21 -5.27 -1.96
N ASP A 61 3.33 -5.68 -1.04
CA ASP A 61 3.23 -5.17 0.33
C ASP A 61 3.89 -6.13 1.34
N LEU A 62 5.22 -6.23 1.31
CA LEU A 62 6.02 -7.13 2.16
C LEU A 62 6.67 -6.44 3.36
N LYS A 63 6.65 -5.11 3.41
CA LYS A 63 7.11 -4.29 4.55
C LYS A 63 8.54 -4.63 4.99
N LEU A 64 9.50 -4.61 4.05
CA LEU A 64 10.88 -5.01 4.33
C LEU A 64 11.49 -4.12 5.40
N GLN A 65 12.22 -4.76 6.32
CA GLN A 65 13.02 -4.10 7.35
C GLN A 65 14.18 -4.99 7.74
N ASP A 66 15.39 -4.53 7.47
CA ASP A 66 16.66 -5.18 7.81
C ASP A 66 17.78 -4.14 7.69
N ILE A 67 19.04 -4.57 7.81
CA ILE A 67 20.19 -3.69 7.51
C ILE A 67 20.11 -3.17 6.07
N PRO A 68 20.62 -1.95 5.80
CA PRO A 68 20.43 -1.26 4.50
C PRO A 68 20.77 -2.11 3.28
N ASN A 69 21.91 -2.79 3.29
CA ASN A 69 22.34 -3.64 2.17
C ASN A 69 21.38 -4.80 1.87
N THR A 70 20.85 -5.46 2.90
CA THR A 70 19.88 -6.57 2.74
C THR A 70 18.61 -6.08 2.09
N VAL A 71 18.06 -4.95 2.58
CA VAL A 71 16.82 -4.36 2.04
C VAL A 71 17.02 -3.90 0.60
N ALA A 72 18.13 -3.24 0.30
CA ALA A 72 18.46 -2.78 -1.05
C ALA A 72 18.50 -3.94 -2.05
N HIS A 73 19.24 -5.00 -1.75
CA HIS A 73 19.31 -6.18 -2.63
C HIS A 73 17.96 -6.91 -2.78
N ALA A 74 17.21 -7.08 -1.67
CA ALA A 74 15.90 -7.72 -1.71
C ALA A 74 14.92 -6.93 -2.60
N LEU A 75 14.86 -5.60 -2.47
CA LEU A 75 14.01 -4.76 -3.30
C LEU A 75 14.43 -4.76 -4.78
N THR A 76 15.74 -4.82 -5.07
CA THR A 76 16.22 -4.97 -6.45
C THR A 76 15.67 -6.26 -7.07
N VAL A 77 15.79 -7.41 -6.38
CA VAL A 77 15.24 -8.70 -6.85
C VAL A 77 13.72 -8.62 -7.03
N LEU A 78 13.00 -8.02 -6.07
CA LEU A 78 11.54 -7.89 -6.14
C LEU A 78 11.09 -6.94 -7.26
N SER A 79 11.88 -5.91 -7.56
CA SER A 79 11.57 -4.97 -8.63
C SER A 79 11.61 -5.63 -10.02
N ASP A 80 12.46 -6.65 -10.20
CA ASP A 80 12.56 -7.42 -11.45
C ASP A 80 11.33 -8.32 -11.71
N LEU A 81 10.51 -8.56 -10.70
CA LEU A 81 9.23 -9.27 -10.85
C LEU A 81 8.15 -8.43 -11.54
N GLY A 82 8.37 -7.11 -11.72
CA GLY A 82 7.43 -6.21 -12.38
C GLY A 82 6.41 -5.59 -11.43
N ALA A 83 6.67 -5.54 -10.12
CA ALA A 83 5.85 -4.77 -9.18
C ALA A 83 5.89 -3.27 -9.55
N ASP A 84 4.74 -2.60 -9.46
CA ASP A 84 4.61 -1.17 -9.74
C ASP A 84 4.82 -0.31 -8.48
N MET A 85 4.59 -0.91 -7.30
CA MET A 85 4.83 -0.29 -5.99
C MET A 85 5.35 -1.34 -5.01
N MET A 86 6.29 -0.94 -4.14
CA MET A 86 6.82 -1.79 -3.05
C MET A 86 6.99 -0.97 -1.79
N ASN A 87 7.10 -1.63 -0.63
CA ASN A 87 7.27 -0.90 0.62
C ASN A 87 8.34 -1.49 1.56
N VAL A 88 8.77 -0.60 2.45
CA VAL A 88 9.63 -0.89 3.61
C VAL A 88 9.00 -0.32 4.87
N HIS A 89 9.51 -0.63 6.06
CA HIS A 89 9.17 0.11 7.27
C HIS A 89 10.03 1.38 7.42
N ALA A 90 9.40 2.54 7.69
CA ALA A 90 10.11 3.81 7.90
C ALA A 90 11.02 3.78 9.15
N VAL A 91 10.65 2.98 10.17
CA VAL A 91 11.44 2.79 11.39
C VAL A 91 12.79 2.10 11.16
N GLY A 92 13.03 1.52 9.97
CA GLY A 92 14.35 1.07 9.54
C GLY A 92 15.38 2.21 9.35
N GLY A 93 14.91 3.46 9.37
CA GLY A 93 15.73 4.66 9.36
C GLY A 93 16.11 5.20 7.98
N LYS A 94 16.58 6.44 7.95
CA LYS A 94 16.87 7.18 6.71
C LYS A 94 17.87 6.46 5.82
N LYS A 95 18.94 5.89 6.40
CA LYS A 95 19.99 5.21 5.62
C LYS A 95 19.43 3.98 4.89
N MET A 96 18.63 3.15 5.56
CA MET A 96 18.01 1.97 4.94
C MET A 96 17.12 2.37 3.77
N MET A 97 16.26 3.36 3.96
CA MET A 97 15.36 3.85 2.91
C MET A 97 16.13 4.46 1.72
N ALA A 98 17.13 5.29 1.98
CA ALA A 98 17.91 5.93 0.92
C ALA A 98 18.73 4.93 0.09
N GLU A 99 19.35 3.92 0.72
CA GLU A 99 20.04 2.85 0.00
C GLU A 99 19.07 1.99 -0.82
N ALA A 100 17.87 1.74 -0.30
CA ALA A 100 16.81 1.04 -1.03
C ALA A 100 16.38 1.80 -2.29
N VAL A 101 16.09 3.10 -2.17
CA VAL A 101 15.73 3.96 -3.31
C VAL A 101 16.82 3.95 -4.36
N LYS A 102 18.06 4.19 -3.96
CA LYS A 102 19.22 4.22 -4.86
C LYS A 102 19.35 2.91 -5.63
N ALA A 103 19.36 1.77 -4.95
CA ALA A 103 19.57 0.47 -5.57
C ALA A 103 18.46 0.10 -6.57
N VAL A 104 17.20 0.38 -6.23
CA VAL A 104 16.06 0.10 -7.12
C VAL A 104 16.09 1.00 -8.37
N HIS A 105 16.43 2.28 -8.22
CA HIS A 105 16.55 3.20 -9.36
C HIS A 105 17.69 2.79 -10.29
N GLU A 106 18.89 2.48 -9.76
CA GLU A 106 20.03 2.03 -10.54
C GLU A 106 19.71 0.72 -11.30
N ALA A 107 19.04 -0.23 -10.66
CA ALA A 107 18.62 -1.47 -11.29
C ALA A 107 17.57 -1.26 -12.40
N ALA A 108 16.60 -0.39 -12.18
CA ALA A 108 15.59 -0.05 -13.17
C ALA A 108 16.19 0.64 -14.39
N GLU A 109 17.10 1.60 -14.17
CA GLU A 109 17.86 2.29 -15.22
C GLU A 109 18.69 1.30 -16.06
N ALA A 110 19.45 0.42 -15.39
CA ALA A 110 20.25 -0.61 -16.05
C ALA A 110 19.41 -1.58 -16.89
N ALA A 111 18.18 -1.85 -16.46
CA ALA A 111 17.22 -2.70 -17.19
C ALA A 111 16.39 -1.95 -18.24
N GLY A 112 16.54 -0.63 -18.39
CA GLY A 112 15.79 0.19 -19.34
C GLY A 112 14.27 0.25 -19.08
N ARG A 113 13.85 0.14 -17.80
CA ARG A 113 12.45 0.14 -17.38
C ARG A 113 12.18 1.21 -16.31
N PRO A 114 10.92 1.66 -16.17
CA PRO A 114 10.59 2.58 -15.08
C PRO A 114 10.83 1.91 -13.72
N ALA A 115 11.33 2.70 -12.76
CA ALA A 115 11.45 2.24 -11.37
C ALA A 115 10.05 2.12 -10.73
N PRO A 116 9.78 1.07 -9.94
CA PRO A 116 8.58 0.99 -9.13
C PRO A 116 8.55 2.10 -8.07
N LYS A 117 7.35 2.49 -7.64
CA LYS A 117 7.19 3.40 -6.51
C LYS A 117 7.64 2.73 -5.22
N LEU A 118 8.48 3.42 -4.44
CA LEU A 118 8.92 2.98 -3.12
C LEU A 118 8.27 3.83 -2.04
N ILE A 119 7.49 3.18 -1.16
CA ILE A 119 6.79 3.85 -0.07
C ILE A 119 7.18 3.25 1.29
N ALA A 120 7.06 4.05 2.35
CA ALA A 120 7.45 3.60 3.69
C ALA A 120 6.24 3.49 4.63
N VAL A 121 6.09 2.36 5.30
CA VAL A 121 5.07 2.17 6.34
C VAL A 121 5.47 2.98 7.58
N THR A 122 4.61 3.87 8.02
CA THR A 122 4.82 4.70 9.21
C THR A 122 4.51 3.90 10.49
N ILE A 123 3.32 4.07 11.05
CA ILE A 123 2.80 3.28 12.17
C ILE A 123 1.63 2.44 11.67
N LEU A 124 1.56 1.17 12.08
CA LEU A 124 0.49 0.27 11.65
C LEU A 124 -0.88 0.82 12.07
N THR A 125 -1.84 0.81 11.15
CA THR A 125 -3.17 1.39 11.37
C THR A 125 -4.04 0.62 12.38
N SER A 126 -3.62 -0.59 12.73
CA SER A 126 -4.23 -1.41 13.80
C SER A 126 -3.75 -1.03 15.19
N MET A 127 -2.65 -0.26 15.30
CA MET A 127 -2.07 0.14 16.59
C MET A 127 -2.89 1.26 17.23
N ASP A 128 -3.21 1.11 18.50
CA ASP A 128 -3.79 2.15 19.36
C ASP A 128 -2.76 2.78 20.28
N ASP A 129 -3.19 3.76 21.07
CA ASP A 129 -2.29 4.51 21.96
C ASP A 129 -1.69 3.63 23.06
N GLU A 130 -2.42 2.61 23.58
CA GLU A 130 -1.93 1.67 24.57
C GLU A 130 -0.79 0.82 24.03
N GLN A 131 -1.00 0.17 22.89
CA GLN A 131 0.03 -0.62 22.21
C GLN A 131 1.23 0.22 21.77
N PHE A 132 0.98 1.48 21.40
CA PHE A 132 2.05 2.39 21.01
C PHE A 132 2.91 2.81 22.20
N ALA A 133 2.31 2.98 23.39
CA ALA A 133 3.04 3.30 24.60
C ALA A 133 4.06 2.22 25.00
N ASP A 134 3.79 0.94 24.70
CA ASP A 134 4.70 -0.17 24.95
C ASP A 134 6.01 -0.08 24.15
N LEU A 135 6.00 0.68 23.04
CA LEU A 135 7.18 0.89 22.21
C LEU A 135 8.09 2.01 22.74
N ASN A 136 7.70 2.71 23.80
CA ASN A 136 8.47 3.76 24.46
C ASN A 136 8.91 4.90 23.52
N TYR A 137 8.12 5.23 22.49
CA TYR A 137 8.34 6.42 21.71
C TYR A 137 8.04 7.68 22.55
N LYS A 138 8.79 8.75 22.34
CA LYS A 138 8.59 10.04 23.03
C LYS A 138 7.38 10.82 22.49
N ASN A 139 7.04 10.57 21.24
CA ASN A 139 5.97 11.24 20.51
C ASN A 139 4.65 10.52 20.69
N THR A 140 3.55 11.21 20.45
CA THR A 140 2.24 10.59 20.18
C THR A 140 2.26 9.85 18.83
N ILE A 141 1.28 8.99 18.57
CA ILE A 141 1.14 8.30 17.26
C ILE A 141 1.14 9.33 16.12
N ALA A 142 0.34 10.39 16.22
CA ALA A 142 0.24 11.40 15.17
C ALA A 142 1.58 12.10 14.91
N GLU A 143 2.28 12.53 15.95
CA GLU A 143 3.60 13.17 15.82
C GLU A 143 4.63 12.20 15.25
N GLN A 144 4.61 10.94 15.67
CA GLN A 144 5.53 9.92 15.17
C GLN A 144 5.29 9.62 13.69
N VAL A 145 4.03 9.53 13.26
CA VAL A 145 3.67 9.35 11.84
C VAL A 145 4.22 10.50 10.99
N ILE A 146 4.02 11.75 11.41
CA ILE A 146 4.54 12.91 10.66
C ILE A 146 6.07 12.92 10.64
N SER A 147 6.72 12.59 11.76
CA SER A 147 8.19 12.48 11.82
C SER A 147 8.72 11.43 10.83
N LEU A 148 8.10 10.24 10.80
CA LEU A 148 8.47 9.16 9.88
C LEU A 148 8.17 9.50 8.41
N ALA A 149 7.07 10.20 8.12
CA ALA A 149 6.74 10.65 6.78
C ALA A 149 7.78 11.66 6.23
N LYS A 150 8.19 12.63 7.06
CA LYS A 150 9.27 13.56 6.71
C LYS A 150 10.59 12.83 6.47
N LEU A 151 10.93 11.87 7.36
CA LEU A 151 12.14 11.07 7.22
C LEU A 151 12.15 10.25 5.91
N ALA A 152 11.00 9.65 5.54
CA ALA A 152 10.83 8.93 4.30
C ALA A 152 11.01 9.86 3.08
N LYS A 153 10.38 11.03 3.10
CA LYS A 153 10.58 12.04 2.04
C LYS A 153 12.04 12.47 1.88
N GLU A 154 12.73 12.73 3.00
CA GLU A 154 14.15 13.09 3.00
C GLU A 154 15.07 11.95 2.52
N ALA A 155 14.64 10.71 2.64
CA ALA A 155 15.34 9.54 2.12
C ALA A 155 15.09 9.30 0.62
N GLY A 156 14.21 10.10 -0.01
CA GLY A 156 13.85 9.97 -1.43
C GLY A 156 12.73 8.96 -1.71
N MET A 157 11.99 8.50 -0.68
CA MET A 157 10.82 7.63 -0.90
C MET A 157 9.73 8.40 -1.62
N ASP A 158 8.96 7.73 -2.49
CA ASP A 158 7.85 8.31 -3.23
C ASP A 158 6.63 8.62 -2.33
N GLY A 159 6.52 7.98 -1.17
CA GLY A 159 5.38 8.15 -0.29
C GLY A 159 5.41 7.30 0.97
N VAL A 160 4.26 7.22 1.62
CA VAL A 160 4.08 6.44 2.84
C VAL A 160 2.77 5.65 2.86
N VAL A 161 2.72 4.62 3.71
CA VAL A 161 1.48 4.00 4.19
C VAL A 161 1.15 4.57 5.56
N ALA A 162 -0.05 5.13 5.71
CA ALA A 162 -0.54 5.73 6.95
C ALA A 162 -2.06 5.58 7.07
N SER A 163 -2.63 5.91 8.24
CA SER A 163 -4.08 5.94 8.42
C SER A 163 -4.69 7.12 7.65
N PRO A 164 -5.95 7.00 7.16
CA PRO A 164 -6.67 8.12 6.60
C PRO A 164 -6.77 9.34 7.54
N LYS A 165 -6.70 9.13 8.86
CA LYS A 165 -6.74 10.20 9.86
C LYS A 165 -5.52 11.12 9.84
N GLU A 166 -4.35 10.59 9.45
CA GLU A 166 -3.10 11.36 9.37
C GLU A 166 -2.86 11.96 7.97
N ALA A 167 -3.66 11.59 6.97
CA ALA A 167 -3.40 11.93 5.56
C ALA A 167 -3.29 13.45 5.33
N ALA A 168 -4.18 14.27 5.90
CA ALA A 168 -4.13 15.73 5.75
C ALA A 168 -2.84 16.34 6.32
N ALA A 169 -2.43 15.92 7.51
CA ALA A 169 -1.21 16.41 8.14
C ALA A 169 0.05 15.96 7.40
N ILE A 170 0.06 14.73 6.85
CA ILE A 170 1.15 14.25 5.99
C ILE A 170 1.20 15.06 4.70
N ARG A 171 0.03 15.33 4.09
CA ARG A 171 -0.08 16.14 2.86
C ARG A 171 0.47 17.54 3.06
N GLU A 172 0.13 18.19 4.18
CA GLU A 172 0.67 19.50 4.55
C GLU A 172 2.20 19.44 4.75
N ALA A 173 2.70 18.41 5.46
CA ALA A 173 4.11 18.30 5.80
C ALA A 173 5.01 17.86 4.62
N CYS A 174 4.46 17.05 3.70
CA CYS A 174 5.24 16.42 2.64
C CYS A 174 4.91 16.93 1.22
N GLY A 175 3.85 17.73 1.05
CA GLY A 175 3.49 18.34 -0.23
C GLY A 175 2.62 17.46 -1.13
N PRO A 176 2.13 18.02 -2.27
CA PRO A 176 1.09 17.42 -3.10
C PRO A 176 1.50 16.13 -3.82
N GLU A 177 2.76 16.02 -4.23
CA GLU A 177 3.26 14.89 -5.03
C GLU A 177 3.61 13.65 -4.21
N PHE A 178 3.69 13.78 -2.87
CA PHE A 178 4.06 12.68 -1.99
C PHE A 178 2.90 11.69 -1.87
N LEU A 179 3.11 10.42 -2.20
CA LEU A 179 2.06 9.41 -2.18
C LEU A 179 1.65 9.09 -0.74
N ILE A 180 0.34 9.02 -0.51
CA ILE A 180 -0.25 8.61 0.77
C ILE A 180 -1.19 7.46 0.48
N VAL A 181 -0.77 6.24 0.81
CA VAL A 181 -1.53 5.01 0.60
C VAL A 181 -2.20 4.62 1.91
N THR A 182 -3.52 4.56 1.92
CA THR A 182 -4.29 4.38 3.16
C THR A 182 -5.08 3.06 3.16
N PRO A 183 -4.70 2.09 4.02
CA PRO A 183 -5.53 0.92 4.31
C PRO A 183 -6.61 1.24 5.36
N GLY A 184 -7.45 0.25 5.65
CA GLY A 184 -8.48 0.39 6.69
C GLY A 184 -9.70 1.18 6.22
N VAL A 185 -9.90 1.28 4.92
CA VAL A 185 -11.06 1.95 4.32
C VAL A 185 -12.27 0.99 4.32
N ARG A 186 -13.45 1.50 4.68
CA ARG A 186 -14.70 0.74 4.77
C ARG A 186 -15.84 1.55 4.16
N LEU A 187 -16.78 0.86 3.50
CA LEU A 187 -18.04 1.47 3.11
C LEU A 187 -18.84 1.88 4.37
N ALA A 188 -19.63 2.92 4.25
CA ALA A 188 -20.50 3.37 5.33
C ALA A 188 -21.42 2.22 5.79
N GLY A 189 -21.47 1.96 7.11
CA GLY A 189 -22.28 0.89 7.70
C GLY A 189 -21.63 -0.51 7.70
N SER A 190 -20.42 -0.68 7.19
CA SER A 190 -19.69 -1.96 7.23
C SER A 190 -19.09 -2.25 8.62
N SER A 191 -18.79 -3.53 8.92
CA SER A 191 -18.11 -3.94 10.15
C SER A 191 -16.69 -3.33 10.24
N LEU A 192 -16.26 -2.98 11.45
CA LEU A 192 -14.93 -2.42 11.71
C LEU A 192 -13.83 -3.49 11.67
N ASP A 193 -14.17 -4.74 11.99
CA ASP A 193 -13.24 -5.88 12.13
C ASP A 193 -12.01 -5.52 13.00
N ASP A 194 -10.80 -5.75 12.46
CA ASP A 194 -9.50 -5.48 13.09
C ASP A 194 -8.98 -4.05 12.88
N GLN A 195 -9.72 -3.20 12.13
CA GLN A 195 -9.31 -1.81 11.87
C GLN A 195 -9.91 -0.86 12.91
N LYS A 196 -9.05 -0.18 13.67
CA LYS A 196 -9.46 0.77 14.72
C LYS A 196 -9.61 2.21 14.21
N ARG A 197 -8.99 2.54 13.07
CA ARG A 197 -8.91 3.90 12.50
C ARG A 197 -9.41 3.92 11.07
N VAL A 198 -10.73 3.83 10.88
CA VAL A 198 -11.39 3.70 9.57
C VAL A 198 -11.89 5.03 9.01
N ALA A 199 -12.02 5.07 7.68
CA ALA A 199 -12.69 6.14 6.93
C ALA A 199 -13.47 5.55 5.75
N THR A 200 -14.40 6.32 5.17
CA THR A 200 -15.03 5.97 3.89
C THR A 200 -14.05 6.15 2.72
N PRO A 201 -14.26 5.50 1.57
CA PRO A 201 -13.45 5.69 0.37
C PRO A 201 -13.29 7.16 -0.03
N ALA A 202 -14.39 7.88 -0.23
CA ALA A 202 -14.37 9.30 -0.56
C ALA A 202 -13.73 10.14 0.55
N GLY A 203 -14.06 9.87 1.82
CA GLY A 203 -13.51 10.59 2.96
C GLY A 203 -11.99 10.45 3.09
N ALA A 204 -11.43 9.28 2.78
CA ALA A 204 -9.98 9.08 2.77
C ALA A 204 -9.29 9.93 1.69
N LEU A 205 -9.82 9.96 0.46
CA LEU A 205 -9.28 10.77 -0.63
C LEU A 205 -9.43 12.27 -0.36
N GLN A 206 -10.61 12.73 0.10
CA GLN A 206 -10.84 14.12 0.50
C GLN A 206 -9.87 14.58 1.57
N ASN A 207 -9.48 13.68 2.47
CA ASN A 207 -8.50 13.96 3.52
C ASN A 207 -7.04 13.94 3.03
N GLY A 208 -6.81 13.74 1.73
CA GLY A 208 -5.49 13.86 1.10
C GLY A 208 -4.79 12.54 0.77
N SER A 209 -5.45 11.38 0.93
CA SER A 209 -4.91 10.10 0.44
C SER A 209 -4.75 10.11 -1.08
N SER A 210 -3.69 9.50 -1.60
CA SER A 210 -3.48 9.30 -3.03
C SER A 210 -4.14 8.01 -3.52
N HIS A 211 -4.08 6.97 -2.69
CA HIS A 211 -4.65 5.65 -2.96
C HIS A 211 -5.30 5.10 -1.69
N ILE A 212 -6.33 4.30 -1.88
CA ILE A 212 -7.01 3.56 -0.82
C ILE A 212 -6.81 2.06 -1.03
N VAL A 213 -6.55 1.32 0.06
CA VAL A 213 -6.44 -0.13 0.02
C VAL A 213 -7.66 -0.75 0.66
N VAL A 214 -8.43 -1.52 -0.13
CA VAL A 214 -9.66 -2.18 0.29
C VAL A 214 -9.51 -3.70 0.13
N GLY A 215 -9.73 -4.45 1.19
CA GLY A 215 -9.70 -5.91 1.20
C GLY A 215 -11.11 -6.51 1.33
N ARG A 216 -11.45 -7.01 2.53
CA ARG A 216 -12.68 -7.73 2.85
C ARG A 216 -13.99 -7.13 2.34
N PRO A 217 -14.21 -5.79 2.35
CA PRO A 217 -15.42 -5.20 1.77
C PRO A 217 -15.65 -5.57 0.31
N ILE A 218 -14.59 -5.89 -0.44
CA ILE A 218 -14.67 -6.38 -1.82
C ILE A 218 -14.51 -7.90 -1.87
N THR A 219 -13.44 -8.42 -1.29
CA THR A 219 -13.03 -9.83 -1.47
C THR A 219 -13.99 -10.84 -0.82
N LYS A 220 -14.77 -10.42 0.19
CA LYS A 220 -15.80 -11.23 0.86
C LYS A 220 -17.22 -10.86 0.46
N ALA A 221 -17.43 -9.91 -0.46
CA ALA A 221 -18.76 -9.59 -0.97
C ALA A 221 -19.31 -10.74 -1.81
N GLU A 222 -20.64 -10.95 -1.76
CA GLU A 222 -21.34 -11.93 -2.62
C GLU A 222 -21.18 -11.59 -4.11
N ALA A 223 -21.19 -10.29 -4.45
CA ALA A 223 -20.96 -9.76 -5.78
C ALA A 223 -19.75 -8.82 -5.78
N ARG A 224 -18.53 -9.38 -5.86
CA ARG A 224 -17.27 -8.64 -5.73
C ARG A 224 -17.13 -7.49 -6.71
N GLN A 225 -17.48 -7.74 -7.99
CA GLN A 225 -17.39 -6.71 -9.02
C GLN A 225 -18.32 -5.53 -8.72
N ALA A 226 -19.56 -5.80 -8.29
CA ALA A 226 -20.50 -4.75 -7.91
C ALA A 226 -20.00 -3.93 -6.70
N ALA A 227 -19.41 -4.61 -5.70
CA ALA A 227 -18.83 -3.94 -4.54
C ALA A 227 -17.64 -3.04 -4.93
N ALA A 228 -16.78 -3.48 -5.84
CA ALA A 228 -15.67 -2.67 -6.35
C ALA A 228 -16.19 -1.45 -7.15
N LEU A 229 -17.15 -1.64 -8.03
CA LEU A 229 -17.77 -0.56 -8.83
C LEU A 229 -18.46 0.48 -7.94
N ALA A 230 -19.12 0.07 -6.86
CA ALA A 230 -19.71 1.00 -5.90
C ALA A 230 -18.67 1.92 -5.25
N ILE A 231 -17.49 1.39 -4.91
CA ILE A 231 -16.38 2.18 -4.39
C ILE A 231 -15.82 3.11 -5.47
N VAL A 232 -15.62 2.62 -6.69
CA VAL A 232 -15.16 3.43 -7.83
C VAL A 232 -16.12 4.60 -8.06
N GLU A 233 -17.44 4.36 -8.00
CA GLU A 233 -18.43 5.42 -8.16
C GLU A 233 -18.39 6.44 -7.01
N GLU A 234 -18.23 5.99 -5.76
CA GLU A 234 -18.12 6.86 -4.60
C GLU A 234 -16.91 7.81 -4.70
N ILE A 235 -15.78 7.33 -5.23
CA ILE A 235 -14.56 8.13 -5.30
C ILE A 235 -14.44 9.01 -6.56
N LYS A 236 -15.27 8.82 -7.58
CA LYS A 236 -15.25 9.66 -8.80
C LYS A 236 -15.55 11.13 -8.55
N GLY A 237 -16.28 11.45 -7.51
CA GLY A 237 -16.69 12.82 -7.17
C GLY A 237 -15.66 13.59 -6.34
N VAL A 238 -14.45 13.01 -6.10
CA VAL A 238 -13.43 13.55 -5.21
C VAL A 238 -12.13 13.84 -5.97
#